data_f3ba1099a301171d1047401182bfcdb8
#
_entry.id   f3ba1099a301171d1047401182bfcdb8
#
_cell.length_a   1.000
_cell.length_b   1.000
_cell.length_c   1.000
_cell.angle_alpha   90.00
_cell.angle_beta   90.00
_cell.angle_gamma   90.00
#
_symmetry.space_group_name_H-M   'P 1'
#
loop_
_entity.id
_entity.type
_entity.pdbx_description
1 polymer ?
#
loop_
_entity_poly.entity_id
_entity_poly.type
_entity_poly.pdbx_seq_one_letter_code
_entity_poly.pdbx_strand_id
1 'polypeptide(L)' 'MYVVINKEGEAFTGLKSGYTQWSYDWFNAKPLNKENTSWLLRYNPGAELIKEEELI' A
#
# COMPACT_ATOMS: atom_id res chain seq x y z
N MET A 1 -9.88 -6.70 -1.05
CA MET A 1 -8.72 -6.05 -0.39
C MET A 1 -8.03 -5.14 -1.39
N TYR A 2 -7.31 -4.16 -0.89
CA TYR A 2 -6.63 -3.17 -1.70
C TYR A 2 -5.14 -3.15 -1.37
N VAL A 3 -4.34 -2.84 -2.38
CA VAL A 3 -2.91 -2.60 -2.21
C VAL A 3 -2.67 -1.10 -2.41
N VAL A 4 -1.86 -0.50 -1.56
CA VAL A 4 -1.54 0.92 -1.63
C VAL A 4 -0.21 1.08 -2.34
N ILE A 5 -0.20 1.88 -3.40
CA ILE A 5 1.01 2.17 -4.18
C ILE A 5 1.31 3.66 -4.01
N ASN A 6 2.51 4.01 -3.54
CA ASN A 6 2.87 5.40 -3.38
C ASN A 6 3.24 6.04 -4.71
N LYS A 7 3.49 7.35 -4.70
CA LYS A 7 3.79 8.08 -5.93
C LYS A 7 5.11 7.67 -6.60
N GLU A 8 5.98 7.00 -5.86
CA GLU A 8 7.23 6.47 -6.39
C GLU A 8 7.06 5.08 -7.02
N GLY A 9 5.85 4.52 -6.98
CA GLY A 9 5.59 3.20 -7.54
C GLY A 9 5.86 2.04 -6.61
N GLU A 10 6.05 2.31 -5.32
CA GLU A 10 6.28 1.28 -4.32
C GLU A 10 4.98 0.88 -3.63
N ALA A 11 4.84 -0.42 -3.34
CA ALA A 11 3.68 -0.95 -2.63
C ALA A 11 3.95 -1.01 -1.13
N PHE A 12 2.92 -0.71 -0.35
CA PHE A 12 2.98 -0.85 1.10
C PHE A 12 3.10 -2.33 1.48
N THR A 13 4.12 -2.68 2.26
CA THR A 13 4.39 -4.06 2.65
C THR A 13 4.16 -4.34 4.13
N GLY A 14 3.88 -3.33 4.92
CA GLY A 14 3.60 -3.52 6.34
C GLY A 14 4.27 -2.46 7.21
N LEU A 15 4.26 -2.73 8.51
CA LEU A 15 4.87 -1.85 9.49
C LEU A 15 6.05 -2.57 10.15
N LYS A 16 7.12 -1.83 10.41
CA LYS A 16 8.25 -2.34 11.16
C LYS A 16 8.66 -1.26 12.15
N SER A 17 8.57 -1.57 13.43
CA SER A 17 8.91 -0.63 14.52
C SER A 17 8.14 0.69 14.38
N GLY A 18 6.88 0.62 13.94
CA GLY A 18 6.03 1.80 13.78
C GLY A 18 6.22 2.56 12.47
N TYR A 19 7.14 2.12 11.61
CA TYR A 19 7.39 2.78 10.32
C TYR A 19 6.79 1.99 9.18
N THR A 20 6.24 2.70 8.20
CA THR A 20 5.71 2.06 7.00
C THR A 20 6.86 1.52 6.15
N GLN A 21 6.64 0.33 5.60
CA GLN A 21 7.62 -0.32 4.73
C GLN A 21 7.05 -0.36 3.32
N TRP A 22 7.90 -0.15 2.33
CA TRP A 22 7.52 -0.06 0.92
C TRP A 22 8.46 -0.89 0.07
N SER A 23 7.97 -1.42 -1.05
CA SER A 23 8.79 -2.22 -1.95
C SER A 23 8.33 -2.03 -3.39
N TYR A 24 9.27 -2.03 -4.32
CA TYR A 24 8.95 -2.04 -5.75
C TYR A 24 8.44 -3.41 -6.21
N ASP A 25 8.65 -4.45 -5.40
CA ASP A 25 8.11 -5.78 -5.68
C ASP A 25 6.69 -5.85 -5.13
N TRP A 26 5.71 -5.63 -5.99
CA TRP A 26 4.32 -5.59 -5.59
C TRP A 26 3.78 -6.94 -5.11
N PHE A 27 4.47 -8.05 -5.40
CA PHE A 27 4.07 -9.35 -4.87
C PHE A 27 4.23 -9.43 -3.36
N ASN A 28 5.07 -8.58 -2.78
CA ASN A 28 5.24 -8.50 -1.34
C ASN A 28 4.25 -7.53 -0.67
N ALA A 29 3.37 -6.92 -1.44
CA ALA A 29 2.42 -5.96 -0.92
C ALA A 29 1.52 -6.61 0.12
N LYS A 30 1.21 -5.84 1.18
CA LYS A 30 0.27 -6.26 2.21
C LYS A 30 -1.12 -5.74 1.86
N PRO A 31 -2.07 -6.61 1.49
CA PRO A 31 -3.43 -6.16 1.20
C PRO A 31 -4.12 -5.64 2.45
N LEU A 32 -4.92 -4.59 2.28
CA LEU A 32 -5.65 -3.96 3.36
C LEU A 32 -7.11 -3.82 2.97
N ASN A 33 -7.99 -3.84 3.97
CA ASN A 33 -9.38 -3.47 3.71
C ASN A 33 -9.46 -1.95 3.51
N LYS A 34 -10.57 -1.48 2.95
CA LYS A 34 -10.70 -0.07 2.60
C LYS A 34 -10.53 0.86 3.81
N GLU A 35 -11.02 0.44 4.96
CA GLU A 35 -10.90 1.26 6.17
C GLU A 35 -9.46 1.49 6.58
N ASN A 36 -8.64 0.47 6.44
CA ASN A 36 -7.23 0.56 6.82
C ASN A 36 -6.35 1.25 5.80
N THR A 37 -6.88 1.57 4.61
CA THR A 37 -6.11 2.30 3.61
C THR A 37 -6.17 3.81 3.83
N SER A 38 -7.19 4.30 4.54
CA SER A 38 -7.41 5.74 4.71
C SER A 38 -6.22 6.48 5.30
N TRP A 39 -5.64 5.91 6.37
CA TRP A 39 -4.53 6.59 7.03
C TRP A 39 -3.28 6.61 6.16
N LEU A 40 -3.05 5.55 5.38
CA LEU A 40 -1.92 5.51 4.46
C LEU A 40 -2.04 6.56 3.38
N LEU A 41 -3.25 6.75 2.84
CA LEU A 41 -3.48 7.78 1.82
C LEU A 41 -3.29 9.17 2.40
N ARG A 42 -3.69 9.36 3.66
CA ARG A 42 -3.54 10.65 4.33
C ARG A 42 -2.08 11.04 4.48
N TYR A 43 -1.23 10.10 4.87
CA TYR A 43 0.18 10.37 5.11
C TYR A 43 1.05 10.25 3.86
N ASN A 44 0.47 9.79 2.76
CA ASN A 44 1.22 9.58 1.51
C ASN A 44 0.46 10.22 0.34
N PRO A 45 0.49 11.56 0.23
CA PRO A 45 -0.20 12.24 -0.87
C PRO A 45 0.30 11.71 -2.22
N GLY A 46 -0.63 11.46 -3.14
CA GLY A 46 -0.30 10.90 -4.43
C GLY A 46 -0.34 9.38 -4.48
N ALA A 47 -0.57 8.73 -3.34
CA ALA A 47 -0.72 7.27 -3.32
C ALA A 47 -2.05 6.86 -3.96
N GLU A 48 -2.07 5.67 -4.54
CA GLU A 48 -3.24 5.12 -5.20
C GLU A 48 -3.62 3.77 -4.60
N LEU A 49 -4.91 3.43 -4.71
CA LEU A 49 -5.41 2.13 -4.32
C LEU A 49 -5.58 1.26 -5.56
N ILE A 50 -5.09 0.03 -5.48
CA ILE A 50 -5.28 -0.96 -6.53
C ILE A 50 -5.98 -2.16 -5.89
N LYS A 51 -7.02 -2.67 -6.53
CA LYS A 51 -7.68 -3.88 -6.04
C LYS A 51 -6.70 -5.05 -6.15
N GLU A 52 -6.61 -5.83 -5.10
CA GLU A 52 -5.70 -6.98 -5.04
C GLU A 52 -5.88 -7.91 -6.24
N GLU A 53 -7.13 -8.11 -6.65
CA GLU A 53 -7.45 -9.01 -7.77
C GLU A 53 -6.85 -8.54 -9.09
N GLU A 54 -6.57 -7.25 -9.22
CA GLU A 54 -6.02 -6.70 -10.46
C GLU A 54 -4.50 -6.90 -10.59
N LEU A 55 -3.86 -7.39 -9.53
CA LEU A 55 -2.42 -7.63 -9.53
C LEU A 55 -2.03 -9.02 -10.01
N ILE A 56 -3.01 -9.84 -10.30
CA ILE A 56 -2.78 -11.23 -10.74
C ILE A 56 -2.70 -11.31 -12.25
#